data_b2f5933c25e42bf4f609b8be70324c04
#
_entry.id   b2f5933c25e42bf4f609b8be70324c04
#
_cell.length_a   1.000
_cell.length_b   1.000
_cell.length_c   1.000
_cell.angle_alpha   90.00
_cell.angle_beta   90.00
_cell.angle_gamma   90.00
#
_symmetry.space_group_name_H-M   'P 1'
#
loop_
_entity.id
_entity.type
_entity.pdbx_description
1 polymer ?
#
loop_
_entity_poly.entity_id
_entity_poly.type
_entity_poly.pdbx_seq_one_letter_code
_entity_poly.pdbx_strand_id
1 'polypeptide(L)'
;MLNNVIYRQYLETEKAYLEQKKISEQEKEQNTAGTDTQDTEQNRREQELHSIVAEGMEYIRHLRDLNDRIEGEAISEKLYQLENLLKEIFDRVQEHPEQMHRMHKLMDYYLPTMLKLVEQYAEFDEISSPGEDILDAKKEIEKTLDMINQAFVTLLNNLFRDAAFDASADAQVLQTMLAREGLTESDFVRE
;
A
#
# COMPACT_ATOMS: atom_id res chain seq x y z
N MET A 1 10.19 6.69 16.43
CA MET A 1 9.19 6.47 17.50
C MET A 1 7.74 6.43 17.01
N LEU A 2 7.35 7.10 15.92
CA LEU A 2 5.99 7.05 15.35
C LEU A 2 5.61 5.69 14.74
N ASN A 3 6.57 4.98 14.10
CA ASN A 3 6.32 3.67 13.46
C ASN A 3 5.83 2.58 14.45
N ASN A 4 6.20 2.67 15.74
CA ASN A 4 5.80 1.70 16.75
C ASN A 4 4.34 1.86 17.20
N VAL A 5 3.74 3.04 17.00
CA VAL A 5 2.35 3.33 17.38
C VAL A 5 1.39 2.78 16.32
N ILE A 6 1.69 3.00 15.04
CA ILE A 6 0.87 2.53 13.91
C ILE A 6 0.87 1.00 13.85
N TYR A 7 2.05 0.37 14.07
CA TYR A 7 2.16 -1.09 14.11
C TYR A 7 1.42 -1.71 15.30
N ARG A 8 1.45 -1.07 16.50
CA ARG A 8 0.63 -1.51 17.64
C ARG A 8 -0.87 -1.38 17.37
N GLN A 9 -1.28 -0.30 16.75
CA GLN A 9 -2.69 -0.07 16.39
C GLN A 9 -3.17 -1.13 15.38
N TYR A 10 -2.31 -1.52 14.44
CA TYR A 10 -2.60 -2.59 13.49
C TYR A 10 -2.72 -3.96 14.16
N LEU A 11 -1.80 -4.31 15.07
CA LEU A 11 -1.87 -5.57 15.85
C LEU A 11 -3.10 -5.64 16.76
N GLU A 12 -3.56 -4.51 17.28
CA GLU A 12 -4.79 -4.43 18.09
C GLU A 12 -6.03 -4.61 17.22
N THR A 13 -6.07 -4.03 16.01
CA THR A 13 -7.15 -4.24 15.04
C THR A 13 -7.17 -5.69 14.54
N GLU A 14 -6.02 -6.30 14.29
CA GLU A 14 -5.92 -7.71 13.88
C GLU A 14 -6.44 -8.65 14.98
N LYS A 15 -6.07 -8.42 16.24
CA LYS A 15 -6.58 -9.19 17.39
C LYS A 15 -8.09 -9.03 17.56
N ALA A 16 -8.60 -7.81 17.46
CA ALA A 16 -10.02 -7.52 17.56
C ALA A 16 -10.81 -8.21 16.43
N TYR A 17 -10.26 -8.24 15.21
CA TYR A 17 -10.86 -8.94 14.08
C TYR A 17 -10.89 -10.46 14.26
N LEU A 18 -9.79 -11.07 14.71
CA LEU A 18 -9.73 -12.51 14.98
C LEU A 18 -10.70 -12.93 16.08
N GLU A 19 -10.90 -12.08 17.06
CA GLU A 19 -11.86 -12.29 18.14
C GLU A 19 -13.31 -12.15 17.63
N GLN A 20 -13.58 -11.14 16.81
CA GLN A 20 -14.87 -10.93 16.16
C GLN A 20 -15.21 -12.03 15.15
N LYS A 21 -14.21 -12.54 14.43
CA LYS A 21 -14.33 -13.69 13.52
C LYS A 21 -14.73 -14.96 14.30
N LYS A 22 -14.10 -15.24 15.44
CA LYS A 22 -14.47 -16.38 16.29
C LYS A 22 -15.89 -16.28 16.81
N ILE A 23 -16.35 -15.08 17.17
CA ILE A 23 -17.71 -14.82 17.62
C ILE A 23 -18.70 -15.04 16.46
N SER A 24 -18.41 -14.52 15.26
CA SER A 24 -19.26 -14.67 14.07
C SER A 24 -19.33 -16.12 13.56
N GLU A 25 -18.26 -16.90 13.71
CA GLU A 25 -18.27 -18.34 13.38
C GLU A 25 -19.13 -19.14 14.36
N GLN A 26 -19.12 -18.78 15.65
CA GLN A 26 -19.99 -19.39 16.67
C GLN A 26 -21.46 -19.00 16.51
N GLU A 27 -21.76 -17.77 16.05
CA GLU A 27 -23.11 -17.32 15.75
C GLU A 27 -23.67 -17.93 14.46
N LYS A 28 -22.83 -18.24 13.46
CA LYS A 28 -23.22 -18.93 12.22
C LYS A 28 -23.64 -20.39 12.44
N GLU A 29 -23.06 -21.06 13.41
CA GLU A 29 -23.48 -22.45 13.77
C GLU A 29 -24.89 -22.51 14.43
N GLN A 30 -25.41 -21.38 14.91
CA GLN A 30 -26.73 -21.31 15.58
C GLN A 30 -27.85 -20.77 14.70
N ASN A 31 -27.60 -20.24 13.50
CA ASN A 31 -28.61 -19.55 12.70
C ASN A 31 -28.66 -20.01 11.23
N THR A 32 -29.04 -21.27 10.99
CA THR A 32 -29.37 -21.78 9.66
C THR A 32 -30.85 -21.61 9.36
N ALA A 33 -31.30 -20.39 9.02
CA ALA A 33 -32.51 -20.16 8.26
C ALA A 33 -32.57 -18.74 7.70
N GLY A 34 -32.37 -18.62 6.38
CA GLY A 34 -32.86 -17.50 5.56
C GLY A 34 -32.13 -16.19 5.71
N THR A 35 -31.04 -15.98 4.94
CA THR A 35 -30.41 -14.66 4.88
C THR A 35 -30.04 -14.29 3.47
N ASP A 36 -30.40 -13.08 3.14
CA ASP A 36 -30.25 -12.26 1.95
C ASP A 36 -28.90 -12.44 1.25
N THR A 37 -28.91 -12.63 -0.06
CA THR A 37 -27.74 -12.81 -0.92
C THR A 37 -26.79 -11.60 -0.89
N GLN A 38 -27.27 -10.42 -0.50
CA GLN A 38 -26.49 -9.19 -0.41
C GLN A 38 -25.54 -9.17 0.81
N ASP A 39 -25.99 -9.61 1.98
CA ASP A 39 -25.16 -9.70 3.19
C ASP A 39 -24.00 -10.69 3.02
N THR A 40 -24.23 -11.78 2.26
CA THR A 40 -23.19 -12.79 1.99
C THR A 40 -22.09 -12.26 1.06
N GLU A 41 -22.46 -11.47 0.05
CA GLU A 41 -21.54 -10.86 -0.91
C GLU A 41 -20.68 -9.78 -0.24
N GLN A 42 -21.28 -8.94 0.59
CA GLN A 42 -20.57 -7.89 1.31
C GLN A 42 -19.58 -8.49 2.32
N ASN A 43 -19.97 -9.47 3.11
CA ASN A 43 -19.09 -10.21 4.02
C ASN A 43 -17.91 -10.86 3.29
N ARG A 44 -18.13 -11.39 2.08
CA ARG A 44 -17.06 -11.99 1.26
C ARG A 44 -16.04 -10.95 0.81
N ARG A 45 -16.49 -9.77 0.36
CA ARG A 45 -15.61 -8.68 -0.06
C ARG A 45 -14.80 -8.11 1.10
N GLU A 46 -15.40 -7.98 2.28
CA GLU A 46 -14.69 -7.54 3.47
C GLU A 46 -13.63 -8.55 3.91
N GLN A 47 -13.91 -9.85 3.82
CA GLN A 47 -12.94 -10.90 4.10
C GLN A 47 -11.79 -10.91 3.09
N GLU A 48 -12.07 -10.72 1.80
CA GLU A 48 -11.08 -10.64 0.74
C GLU A 48 -10.17 -9.43 0.92
N LEU A 49 -10.74 -8.25 1.19
CA LEU A 49 -9.98 -7.03 1.50
C LEU A 49 -9.05 -7.24 2.69
N HIS A 50 -9.58 -7.80 3.77
CA HIS A 50 -8.79 -8.06 4.96
C HIS A 50 -7.64 -9.04 4.69
N SER A 51 -7.87 -10.08 3.89
CA SER A 51 -6.83 -11.04 3.49
C SER A 51 -5.73 -10.36 2.68
N ILE A 52 -6.09 -9.53 1.70
CA ILE A 52 -5.15 -8.78 0.86
C ILE A 52 -4.29 -7.83 1.70
N VAL A 53 -4.91 -7.08 2.61
CA VAL A 53 -4.18 -6.14 3.47
C VAL A 53 -3.26 -6.88 4.43
N ALA A 54 -3.73 -7.96 5.07
CA ALA A 54 -2.92 -8.76 5.98
C ALA A 54 -1.71 -9.39 5.27
N GLU A 55 -1.91 -9.98 4.09
CA GLU A 55 -0.82 -10.53 3.28
C GLU A 55 0.15 -9.43 2.82
N GLY A 56 -0.36 -8.26 2.42
CA GLY A 56 0.45 -7.11 2.05
C GLY A 56 1.35 -6.63 3.18
N MET A 57 0.85 -6.62 4.42
CA MET A 57 1.64 -6.27 5.60
C MET A 57 2.72 -7.30 5.92
N GLU A 58 2.50 -8.59 5.61
CA GLU A 58 3.53 -9.62 5.71
C GLU A 58 4.67 -9.35 4.71
N TYR A 59 4.36 -8.96 3.46
CA TYR A 59 5.38 -8.56 2.48
C TYR A 59 6.19 -7.36 2.96
N ILE A 60 5.54 -6.33 3.53
CA ILE A 60 6.21 -5.15 4.07
C ILE A 60 7.14 -5.52 5.23
N ARG A 61 6.70 -6.40 6.12
CA ARG A 61 7.52 -6.87 7.24
C ARG A 61 8.75 -7.64 6.75
N HIS A 62 8.56 -8.57 5.82
CA HIS A 62 9.65 -9.35 5.25
C HIS A 62 10.66 -8.45 4.50
N LEU A 63 10.17 -7.45 3.76
CA LEU A 63 11.02 -6.48 3.10
C LEU A 63 11.88 -5.69 4.10
N ARG A 64 11.32 -5.31 5.24
CA ARG A 64 12.04 -4.64 6.32
C ARG A 64 13.11 -5.54 6.93
N ASP A 65 12.77 -6.80 7.24
CA ASP A 65 13.71 -7.77 7.81
C ASP A 65 14.89 -8.01 6.85
N LEU A 66 14.66 -8.03 5.55
CA LEU A 66 15.72 -8.10 4.54
C LEU A 66 16.56 -6.83 4.50
N ASN A 67 15.93 -5.65 4.56
CA ASN A 67 16.63 -4.37 4.57
C ASN A 67 17.56 -4.23 5.80
N ASP A 68 17.17 -4.76 6.95
CA ASP A 68 17.99 -4.76 8.16
C ASP A 68 19.26 -5.65 8.04
N ARG A 69 19.28 -6.58 7.06
CA ARG A 69 20.42 -7.47 6.77
C ARG A 69 21.37 -6.90 5.70
N ILE A 70 20.91 -5.97 4.90
CA ILE A 70 21.67 -5.38 3.79
C ILE A 70 22.45 -4.15 4.28
N GLU A 71 23.74 -4.10 4.03
CA GLU A 71 24.62 -3.01 4.52
C GLU A 71 24.67 -1.77 3.63
N GLY A 72 24.15 -1.81 2.40
CA GLY A 72 24.25 -0.74 1.41
C GLY A 72 23.25 0.40 1.63
N GLU A 73 23.71 1.64 1.93
CA GLU A 73 22.84 2.80 2.13
C GLU A 73 21.93 3.08 0.93
N ALA A 74 22.47 3.03 -0.30
CA ALA A 74 21.73 3.32 -1.53
C ALA A 74 20.58 2.31 -1.79
N ILE A 75 20.78 1.02 -1.50
CA ILE A 75 19.75 0.00 -1.63
C ILE A 75 18.73 0.11 -0.51
N SER A 76 19.18 0.36 0.73
CA SER A 76 18.32 0.54 1.89
C SER A 76 17.34 1.70 1.69
N GLU A 77 17.77 2.79 1.08
CA GLU A 77 16.89 3.91 0.74
C GLU A 77 15.79 3.50 -0.26
N LYS A 78 16.14 2.72 -1.30
CA LYS A 78 15.17 2.21 -2.28
C LYS A 78 14.14 1.28 -1.62
N LEU A 79 14.59 0.40 -0.72
CA LEU A 79 13.72 -0.51 0.02
C LEU A 79 12.81 0.24 1.00
N TYR A 80 13.33 1.27 1.65
CA TYR A 80 12.54 2.14 2.52
C TYR A 80 11.45 2.91 1.76
N GLN A 81 11.78 3.45 0.57
CA GLN A 81 10.79 4.08 -0.31
C GLN A 81 9.71 3.09 -0.73
N LEU A 82 10.10 1.85 -1.09
CA LEU A 82 9.19 0.79 -1.47
C LEU A 82 8.24 0.40 -0.32
N GLU A 83 8.75 0.28 0.89
CA GLU A 83 7.97 0.01 2.10
C GLU A 83 6.91 1.10 2.32
N ASN A 84 7.28 2.37 2.20
CA ASN A 84 6.34 3.48 2.38
C ASN A 84 5.26 3.51 1.29
N LEU A 85 5.64 3.31 0.02
CA LEU A 85 4.69 3.24 -1.09
C LEU A 85 3.68 2.10 -0.90
N LEU A 86 4.15 0.93 -0.48
CA LEU A 86 3.26 -0.21 -0.22
C LEU A 86 2.27 0.09 0.91
N LYS A 87 2.73 0.70 2.00
CA LYS A 87 1.83 1.13 3.10
C LYS A 87 0.74 2.07 2.59
N GLU A 88 1.12 3.12 1.87
CA GLU A 88 0.17 4.09 1.31
C GLU A 88 -0.83 3.44 0.34
N ILE A 89 -0.38 2.47 -0.47
CA ILE A 89 -1.24 1.70 -1.39
C ILE A 89 -2.26 0.88 -0.60
N PHE A 90 -1.82 0.12 0.42
CA PHE A 90 -2.71 -0.71 1.22
C PHE A 90 -3.67 0.12 2.08
N ASP A 91 -3.19 1.21 2.69
CA ASP A 91 -4.03 2.14 3.45
C ASP A 91 -5.13 2.72 2.54
N ARG A 92 -4.78 3.13 1.32
CA ARG A 92 -5.74 3.66 0.35
C ARG A 92 -6.78 2.64 -0.07
N VAL A 93 -6.39 1.39 -0.31
CA VAL A 93 -7.33 0.32 -0.69
C VAL A 93 -8.22 -0.08 0.49
N GLN A 94 -7.73 -0.01 1.72
CA GLN A 94 -8.52 -0.24 2.92
C GLN A 94 -9.60 0.84 3.12
N GLU A 95 -9.28 2.11 2.82
CA GLU A 95 -10.25 3.22 2.84
C GLU A 95 -11.23 3.15 1.67
N HIS A 96 -10.82 2.56 0.53
CA HIS A 96 -11.56 2.48 -0.73
C HIS A 96 -11.64 1.04 -1.25
N PRO A 97 -12.46 0.17 -0.64
CA PRO A 97 -12.55 -1.25 -0.97
C PRO A 97 -12.97 -1.54 -2.43
N GLU A 98 -13.64 -0.60 -3.08
CA GLU A 98 -14.01 -0.69 -4.49
C GLU A 98 -12.79 -0.77 -5.44
N GLN A 99 -11.61 -0.34 -4.96
CA GLN A 99 -10.36 -0.37 -5.72
C GLN A 99 -9.57 -1.67 -5.53
N MET A 100 -10.02 -2.59 -4.67
CA MET A 100 -9.36 -3.85 -4.34
C MET A 100 -8.99 -4.68 -5.58
N HIS A 101 -9.84 -4.65 -6.64
CA HIS A 101 -9.57 -5.35 -7.89
C HIS A 101 -8.23 -4.95 -8.56
N ARG A 102 -7.67 -3.78 -8.22
CA ARG A 102 -6.38 -3.31 -8.72
C ARG A 102 -5.20 -3.98 -8.02
N MET A 103 -5.45 -4.65 -6.88
CA MET A 103 -4.42 -5.28 -6.06
C MET A 103 -4.01 -6.68 -6.55
N HIS A 104 -4.84 -7.38 -7.32
CA HIS A 104 -4.54 -8.76 -7.74
C HIS A 104 -3.18 -8.90 -8.40
N LYS A 105 -2.85 -8.05 -9.39
CA LYS A 105 -1.52 -8.09 -10.02
C LYS A 105 -0.38 -7.78 -9.07
N LEU A 106 -0.60 -6.86 -8.14
CA LEU A 106 0.39 -6.50 -7.12
C LEU A 106 0.68 -7.71 -6.24
N MET A 107 -0.36 -8.35 -5.71
CA MET A 107 -0.26 -9.47 -4.78
C MET A 107 0.24 -10.76 -5.47
N ASP A 108 -0.35 -11.11 -6.61
CA ASP A 108 -0.11 -12.40 -7.26
C ASP A 108 1.24 -12.46 -7.99
N TYR A 109 1.78 -11.31 -8.39
CA TYR A 109 2.96 -11.29 -9.25
C TYR A 109 4.07 -10.34 -8.81
N TYR A 110 3.74 -9.05 -8.57
CA TYR A 110 4.80 -8.07 -8.36
C TYR A 110 5.48 -8.22 -6.99
N LEU A 111 4.73 -8.38 -5.91
CA LEU A 111 5.30 -8.51 -4.58
C LEU A 111 6.12 -9.80 -4.41
N PRO A 112 5.63 -11.00 -4.80
CA PRO A 112 6.44 -12.22 -4.69
C PRO A 112 7.73 -12.15 -5.51
N THR A 113 7.67 -11.59 -6.74
CA THR A 113 8.84 -11.48 -7.61
C THR A 113 9.85 -10.47 -7.07
N MET A 114 9.39 -9.31 -6.61
CA MET A 114 10.21 -8.30 -5.98
C MET A 114 10.91 -8.83 -4.72
N LEU A 115 10.16 -9.47 -3.83
CA LEU A 115 10.72 -10.02 -2.60
C LEU A 115 11.84 -11.02 -2.89
N LYS A 116 11.63 -11.90 -3.87
CA LYS A 116 12.65 -12.84 -4.32
C LYS A 116 13.93 -12.14 -4.82
N LEU A 117 13.81 -11.01 -5.53
CA LEU A 117 14.98 -10.23 -5.97
C LEU A 117 15.73 -9.63 -4.78
N VAL A 118 15.02 -9.13 -3.77
CA VAL A 118 15.63 -8.56 -2.57
C VAL A 118 16.30 -9.65 -1.72
N GLU A 119 15.68 -10.83 -1.60
CA GLU A 119 16.29 -12.00 -0.96
C GLU A 119 17.62 -12.38 -1.63
N GLN A 120 17.64 -12.47 -2.96
CA GLN A 120 18.86 -12.76 -3.72
C GLN A 120 19.91 -11.67 -3.53
N TYR A 121 19.51 -10.39 -3.47
CA TYR A 121 20.43 -9.30 -3.19
C TYR A 121 21.06 -9.44 -1.81
N ALA A 122 20.25 -9.74 -0.77
CA ALA A 122 20.76 -9.95 0.59
C ALA A 122 21.76 -11.12 0.65
N GLU A 123 21.49 -12.23 -0.05
CA GLU A 123 22.43 -13.35 -0.16
C GLU A 123 23.74 -12.94 -0.85
N PHE A 124 23.69 -12.12 -1.91
CA PHE A 124 24.88 -11.61 -2.60
C PHE A 124 25.68 -10.64 -1.73
N ASP A 125 25.01 -9.89 -0.86
CA ASP A 125 25.64 -8.91 0.04
C ASP A 125 26.47 -9.60 1.13
N GLU A 126 26.12 -10.82 1.53
CA GLU A 126 26.86 -11.63 2.51
C GLU A 126 28.18 -12.20 1.95
N ILE A 127 28.44 -12.09 0.63
CA ILE A 127 29.63 -12.66 -0.01
C ILE A 127 30.81 -11.70 0.17
N SER A 128 31.80 -12.08 0.95
CA SER A 128 32.97 -11.24 1.27
C SER A 128 33.88 -10.89 0.07
N SER A 129 33.83 -11.68 -1.01
CA SER A 129 34.63 -11.45 -2.21
C SER A 129 33.83 -11.80 -3.45
N PRO A 130 32.83 -10.99 -3.82
CA PRO A 130 31.96 -11.27 -4.95
C PRO A 130 32.71 -11.14 -6.28
N GLY A 131 32.46 -12.07 -7.19
CA GLY A 131 32.92 -11.99 -8.58
C GLY A 131 32.14 -10.95 -9.38
N GLU A 132 32.61 -10.64 -10.60
CA GLU A 132 32.02 -9.62 -11.48
C GLU A 132 30.54 -9.90 -11.78
N ASP A 133 30.18 -11.17 -12.02
CA ASP A 133 28.79 -11.58 -12.29
C ASP A 133 27.84 -11.25 -11.14
N ILE A 134 28.29 -11.41 -9.89
CA ILE A 134 27.52 -11.08 -8.69
C ILE A 134 27.34 -9.56 -8.54
N LEU A 135 28.39 -8.81 -8.79
CA LEU A 135 28.36 -7.35 -8.75
C LEU A 135 27.42 -6.79 -9.82
N ASP A 136 27.41 -7.37 -11.00
CA ASP A 136 26.52 -6.97 -12.09
C ASP A 136 25.06 -7.37 -11.79
N ALA A 137 24.83 -8.57 -11.23
CA ALA A 137 23.51 -8.96 -10.78
C ALA A 137 22.95 -8.02 -9.71
N LYS A 138 23.75 -7.60 -8.72
CA LYS A 138 23.34 -6.61 -7.72
C LYS A 138 22.93 -5.28 -8.36
N LYS A 139 23.71 -4.75 -9.29
CA LYS A 139 23.37 -3.51 -10.02
C LYS A 139 22.07 -3.64 -10.80
N GLU A 140 21.81 -4.78 -11.43
CA GLU A 140 20.58 -4.99 -12.19
C GLU A 140 19.36 -5.10 -11.25
N ILE A 141 19.51 -5.69 -10.06
CA ILE A 141 18.47 -5.70 -9.02
C ILE A 141 18.18 -4.27 -8.54
N GLU A 142 19.21 -3.47 -8.24
CA GLU A 142 19.05 -2.07 -7.82
C GLU A 142 18.28 -1.23 -8.85
N LYS A 143 18.64 -1.38 -10.12
CA LYS A 143 17.95 -0.71 -11.23
C LYS A 143 16.51 -1.19 -11.38
N THR A 144 16.26 -2.47 -11.17
CA THR A 144 14.90 -3.04 -11.19
C THR A 144 14.06 -2.50 -10.05
N LEU A 145 14.63 -2.31 -8.86
CA LEU A 145 13.94 -1.68 -7.73
C LEU A 145 13.57 -0.22 -8.00
N ASP A 146 14.42 0.55 -8.70
CA ASP A 146 14.07 1.90 -9.15
C ASP A 146 12.83 1.90 -10.07
N MET A 147 12.78 0.94 -11.00
CA MET A 147 11.61 0.79 -11.89
C MET A 147 10.35 0.36 -11.12
N ILE A 148 10.48 -0.52 -10.14
CA ILE A 148 9.38 -0.95 -9.28
C ILE A 148 8.86 0.22 -8.45
N ASN A 149 9.74 1.01 -7.82
CA ASN A 149 9.37 2.22 -7.07
C ASN A 149 8.58 3.19 -7.96
N GLN A 150 9.05 3.46 -9.18
CA GLN A 150 8.35 4.33 -10.12
C GLN A 150 6.99 3.75 -10.55
N ALA A 151 6.89 2.44 -10.75
CA ALA A 151 5.63 1.78 -11.07
C ALA A 151 4.63 1.86 -9.90
N PHE A 152 5.09 1.73 -8.65
CA PHE A 152 4.23 1.84 -7.48
C PHE A 152 3.79 3.27 -7.20
N VAL A 153 4.64 4.28 -7.44
CA VAL A 153 4.21 5.69 -7.47
C VAL A 153 3.07 5.89 -8.49
N THR A 154 3.21 5.31 -9.67
CA THR A 154 2.17 5.39 -10.71
C THR A 154 0.90 4.68 -10.27
N LEU A 155 1.00 3.51 -9.64
CA LEU A 155 -0.15 2.79 -9.09
C LEU A 155 -0.86 3.62 -8.03
N LEU A 156 -0.12 4.17 -7.07
CA LEU A 156 -0.66 5.02 -6.01
C LEU A 156 -1.39 6.24 -6.59
N ASN A 157 -0.77 6.94 -7.54
CA ASN A 157 -1.41 8.07 -8.23
C ASN A 157 -2.71 7.67 -8.92
N ASN A 158 -2.76 6.47 -9.52
CA ASN A 158 -3.98 5.96 -10.15
C ASN A 158 -5.09 5.64 -9.13
N LEU A 159 -4.73 5.27 -7.89
CA LEU A 159 -5.69 5.08 -6.81
C LEU A 159 -6.31 6.41 -6.33
N PHE A 160 -5.57 7.52 -6.46
CA PHE A 160 -6.05 8.85 -6.08
C PHE A 160 -6.67 9.66 -7.22
N ARG A 161 -6.63 9.16 -8.46
CA ARG A 161 -6.99 9.94 -9.66
C ARG A 161 -8.40 10.49 -9.62
N ASP A 162 -9.37 9.71 -9.20
CA ASP A 162 -10.78 10.12 -9.19
C ASP A 162 -10.99 11.22 -8.13
N ALA A 163 -10.43 11.05 -6.93
CA ALA A 163 -10.45 12.07 -5.88
C ALA A 163 -9.72 13.37 -6.28
N ALA A 164 -8.64 13.27 -7.04
CA ALA A 164 -7.92 14.43 -7.56
C ALA A 164 -8.76 15.19 -8.61
N PHE A 165 -9.52 14.49 -9.43
CA PHE A 165 -10.44 15.08 -10.40
C PHE A 165 -11.56 15.84 -9.70
N ASP A 166 -12.19 15.23 -8.69
CA ASP A 166 -13.29 15.86 -7.92
C ASP A 166 -12.79 17.11 -7.19
N ALA A 167 -11.64 17.02 -6.51
CA ALA A 167 -11.04 18.17 -5.84
C ALA A 167 -10.69 19.32 -6.80
N SER A 168 -10.25 19.00 -8.02
CA SER A 168 -9.98 20.01 -9.05
C SER A 168 -11.26 20.70 -9.54
N ALA A 169 -12.34 19.95 -9.71
CA ALA A 169 -13.64 20.50 -10.08
C ALA A 169 -14.21 21.44 -9.00
N ASP A 170 -14.16 21.00 -7.75
CA ASP A 170 -14.61 21.80 -6.60
C ASP A 170 -13.79 23.09 -6.44
N ALA A 171 -12.47 23.00 -6.62
CA ALA A 171 -11.59 24.18 -6.59
C ALA A 171 -11.95 25.19 -7.69
N GLN A 172 -12.28 24.75 -8.91
CA GLN A 172 -12.70 25.63 -10.00
C GLN A 172 -14.05 26.31 -9.71
N VAL A 173 -14.99 25.57 -9.12
CA VAL A 173 -16.29 26.13 -8.69
C VAL A 173 -16.08 27.22 -7.64
N LEU A 174 -15.26 26.93 -6.62
CA LEU A 174 -14.96 27.90 -5.55
C LEU A 174 -14.25 29.15 -6.10
N GLN A 175 -13.25 28.97 -6.98
CA GLN A 175 -12.58 30.11 -7.65
C GLN A 175 -13.57 30.99 -8.42
N THR A 176 -14.52 30.38 -9.12
CA THR A 176 -15.56 31.09 -9.87
C THR A 176 -16.48 31.87 -8.93
N MET A 177 -16.84 31.28 -7.78
CA MET A 177 -17.66 31.96 -6.76
C MET A 177 -16.92 33.15 -6.16
N LEU A 178 -15.65 32.96 -5.75
CA LEU A 178 -14.82 34.02 -5.20
C LEU A 178 -14.61 35.18 -6.17
N ALA A 179 -14.43 34.88 -7.47
CA ALA A 179 -14.31 35.90 -8.51
C ALA A 179 -15.62 36.68 -8.69
N ARG A 180 -16.79 36.04 -8.59
CA ARG A 180 -18.09 36.70 -8.68
C ARG A 180 -18.36 37.61 -7.48
N GLU A 181 -17.86 37.26 -6.30
CA GLU A 181 -18.01 38.03 -5.07
C GLU A 181 -16.94 39.13 -4.90
N GLY A 182 -16.00 39.25 -5.88
CA GLY A 182 -14.91 40.25 -5.83
C GLY A 182 -13.86 39.94 -4.73
N LEU A 183 -13.73 38.68 -4.33
CA LEU A 183 -12.80 38.22 -3.28
C LEU A 183 -11.48 37.66 -3.85
N THR A 184 -11.20 37.84 -5.13
CA THR A 184 -9.93 37.45 -5.76
C THR A 184 -8.95 38.62 -5.78
N GLU A 185 -7.64 38.34 -5.70
CA GLU A 185 -6.55 39.35 -5.60
C GLU A 185 -6.53 40.43 -6.69
N SER A 186 -7.28 40.27 -7.79
CA SER A 186 -7.37 41.28 -8.84
C SER A 186 -8.04 42.59 -8.41
N ASP A 187 -8.80 42.58 -7.29
CA ASP A 187 -9.50 43.80 -6.79
C ASP A 187 -8.73 44.55 -5.72
N PHE A 188 -7.64 44.00 -5.19
CA PHE A 188 -6.79 44.66 -4.19
C PHE A 188 -5.63 45.49 -4.77
N VAL A 189 -5.47 45.56 -6.07
CA VAL A 189 -4.38 46.30 -6.77
C VAL A 189 -4.90 47.53 -7.52
N ARG A 190 -6.01 48.15 -7.06
CA ARG A 190 -6.45 49.45 -7.56
C ARG A 190 -6.61 50.43 -6.43
N GLU A 191 -5.48 50.95 -5.97
CA GLU A 191 -5.32 52.33 -5.46
C GLU A 191 -3.95 52.90 -5.86
#